data_64c58ed82d55f9162a89ae6be0ac6e8e
#
_entry.id   64c58ed82d55f9162a89ae6be0ac6e8e
#
_cell.length_a   1.000
_cell.length_b   1.000
_cell.length_c   1.000
_cell.angle_alpha   90.00
_cell.angle_beta   90.00
_cell.angle_gamma   90.00
#
_symmetry.space_group_name_H-M   'P 1'
#
loop_
_entity.id
_entity.type
_entity.pdbx_description
1 polymer ?
#
loop_
_entity_poly.entity_id
_entity_poly.type
_entity_poly.pdbx_seq_one_letter_code
_entity_poly.pdbx_strand_id
1 'polypeptide(L)'
;AAKSVFDECAARGIKAVDCTCEFVRRTQKIVREQHEAGNAVVIVGERTHPEVIGLNGWCGDSAYIFGSEEDDFSVLPDKKCCIVAQTTYSKEKFEKIIKIIKDRRGKTVEVFETICYTTIGRQNEARELAEQCDAMLVIGGLNSSNTNKLYDICAEHCRHVFRMRNSDDLDYQKIKRFKKVGIVTGASTPNAQTQEVLLKMEGMETEAKATMEEVVANMDNQPKFKKGQLITATISSADDSGIAVLLPLAKKEVMLDKDEVD
;
A
#
# COMPACT_ATOMS: atom_id res chain seq x y z
N ALA A 1 -3.33 -13.45 -6.67
CA ALA A 1 -2.62 -14.67 -7.07
C ALA A 1 -2.35 -14.64 -8.57
N ALA A 2 -1.37 -15.45 -9.03
CA ALA A 2 -1.13 -15.67 -10.46
C ALA A 2 -2.31 -16.44 -11.07
N LYS A 3 -2.52 -16.27 -12.39
CA LYS A 3 -3.59 -16.95 -13.13
C LYS A 3 -3.50 -18.48 -12.97
N SER A 4 -2.28 -19.03 -13.02
CA SER A 4 -2.02 -20.48 -12.87
C SER A 4 -2.59 -21.07 -11.58
N VAL A 5 -2.65 -20.30 -10.47
CA VAL A 5 -3.25 -20.77 -9.21
C VAL A 5 -4.75 -20.97 -9.35
N PHE A 6 -5.44 -20.07 -10.03
CA PHE A 6 -6.87 -20.19 -10.29
C PHE A 6 -7.16 -21.34 -11.27
N ASP A 7 -6.33 -21.47 -12.31
CA ASP A 7 -6.44 -22.57 -13.30
C ASP A 7 -6.24 -23.94 -12.62
N GLU A 8 -5.29 -24.05 -11.70
CA GLU A 8 -5.05 -25.29 -10.94
C GLU A 8 -6.20 -25.58 -9.97
N CYS A 9 -6.71 -24.57 -9.25
CA CYS A 9 -7.90 -24.74 -8.41
C CYS A 9 -9.09 -25.28 -9.22
N ALA A 10 -9.34 -24.67 -10.39
CA ALA A 10 -10.42 -25.09 -11.28
C ALA A 10 -10.21 -26.53 -11.78
N ALA A 11 -8.99 -26.88 -12.21
CA ALA A 11 -8.66 -28.23 -12.66
C ALA A 11 -8.85 -29.30 -11.57
N ARG A 12 -8.66 -28.94 -10.31
CA ARG A 12 -8.85 -29.81 -9.14
C ARG A 12 -10.27 -29.77 -8.56
N GLY A 13 -11.20 -29.02 -9.16
CA GLY A 13 -12.56 -28.82 -8.64
C GLY A 13 -12.61 -28.07 -7.32
N ILE A 14 -11.55 -27.32 -6.97
CA ILE A 14 -11.48 -26.52 -5.75
C ILE A 14 -12.13 -25.15 -6.00
N LYS A 15 -13.13 -24.81 -5.20
CA LYS A 15 -13.76 -23.49 -5.23
C LYS A 15 -12.82 -22.46 -4.59
N ALA A 16 -12.13 -21.66 -5.42
CA ALA A 16 -11.34 -20.54 -4.96
C ALA A 16 -12.22 -19.31 -4.66
N VAL A 17 -11.97 -18.63 -3.55
CA VAL A 17 -12.52 -17.30 -3.24
C VAL A 17 -11.42 -16.29 -3.49
N ASP A 18 -11.61 -15.41 -4.49
CA ASP A 18 -10.65 -14.40 -4.85
C ASP A 18 -10.82 -13.14 -3.97
N CYS A 19 -9.95 -13.01 -2.97
CA CYS A 19 -9.86 -11.85 -2.09
C CYS A 19 -8.82 -10.83 -2.59
N THR A 20 -8.44 -10.85 -3.87
CA THR A 20 -7.49 -9.89 -4.44
C THR A 20 -8.06 -8.48 -4.34
N CYS A 21 -7.26 -7.57 -3.80
CA CYS A 21 -7.60 -6.15 -3.72
C CYS A 21 -7.99 -5.60 -5.11
N GLU A 22 -8.97 -4.70 -5.14
CA GLU A 22 -9.51 -4.07 -6.38
C GLU A 22 -8.40 -3.42 -7.23
N PHE A 23 -7.46 -2.73 -6.60
CA PHE A 23 -6.32 -2.11 -7.32
C PHE A 23 -5.46 -3.14 -8.02
N VAL A 24 -5.11 -4.23 -7.36
CA VAL A 24 -4.34 -5.31 -7.96
C VAL A 24 -5.16 -6.01 -9.05
N ARG A 25 -6.46 -6.22 -8.83
CA ARG A 25 -7.37 -6.83 -9.83
C ARG A 25 -7.46 -5.98 -11.09
N ARG A 26 -7.58 -4.66 -10.94
CA ARG A 26 -7.55 -3.71 -12.07
C ARG A 26 -6.24 -3.84 -12.85
N THR A 27 -5.10 -3.90 -12.16
CA THR A 27 -3.79 -4.06 -12.81
C THR A 27 -3.68 -5.40 -13.54
N GLN A 28 -4.16 -6.51 -12.95
CA GLN A 28 -4.22 -7.82 -13.60
C GLN A 28 -5.04 -7.78 -14.88
N LYS A 29 -6.19 -7.09 -14.86
CA LYS A 29 -7.04 -6.90 -16.04
C LYS A 29 -6.30 -6.16 -17.15
N ILE A 30 -5.64 -5.02 -16.83
CA ILE A 30 -4.86 -4.24 -17.78
C ILE A 30 -3.76 -5.11 -18.42
N VAL A 31 -2.96 -5.79 -17.58
CA VAL A 31 -1.87 -6.66 -18.04
C VAL A 31 -2.36 -7.72 -19.02
N ARG A 32 -3.47 -8.39 -18.69
CA ARG A 32 -4.07 -9.40 -19.55
C ARG A 32 -4.54 -8.82 -20.88
N GLU A 33 -5.33 -7.74 -20.84
CA GLU A 33 -5.89 -7.11 -22.07
C GLU A 33 -4.79 -6.61 -23.00
N GLN A 34 -3.73 -6.03 -22.45
CA GLN A 34 -2.60 -5.53 -23.23
C GLN A 34 -1.77 -6.67 -23.83
N HIS A 35 -1.60 -7.76 -23.10
CA HIS A 35 -0.95 -8.97 -23.62
C HIS A 35 -1.76 -9.60 -24.75
N GLU A 36 -3.07 -9.78 -24.56
CA GLU A 36 -3.99 -10.31 -25.59
C GLU A 36 -4.03 -9.43 -26.86
N ALA A 37 -3.85 -8.12 -26.70
CA ALA A 37 -3.71 -7.17 -27.81
C ALA A 37 -2.33 -7.24 -28.52
N GLY A 38 -1.42 -8.11 -28.07
CA GLY A 38 -0.08 -8.28 -28.65
C GLY A 38 0.94 -7.20 -28.23
N ASN A 39 0.60 -6.32 -27.30
CA ASN A 39 1.50 -5.29 -26.79
C ASN A 39 2.58 -5.91 -25.89
N ALA A 40 3.74 -5.25 -25.76
CA ALA A 40 4.73 -5.60 -24.76
C ALA A 40 4.26 -5.11 -23.38
N VAL A 41 4.12 -6.02 -22.44
CA VAL A 41 3.79 -5.67 -21.05
C VAL A 41 5.07 -5.38 -20.28
N VAL A 42 5.14 -4.20 -19.68
CA VAL A 42 6.22 -3.77 -18.79
C VAL A 42 5.66 -3.63 -17.38
N ILE A 43 6.26 -4.33 -16.44
CA ILE A 43 5.90 -4.25 -15.02
C ILE A 43 7.05 -3.58 -14.27
N VAL A 44 6.80 -2.43 -13.69
CA VAL A 44 7.76 -1.75 -12.81
C VAL A 44 7.52 -2.19 -11.37
N GLY A 45 8.48 -2.91 -10.80
CA GLY A 45 8.34 -3.49 -9.47
C GLY A 45 9.46 -4.47 -9.12
N GLU A 46 9.42 -4.99 -7.92
CA GLU A 46 10.38 -5.97 -7.43
C GLU A 46 10.08 -7.35 -8.04
N ARG A 47 11.00 -7.87 -8.86
CA ARG A 47 10.82 -9.13 -9.61
C ARG A 47 10.37 -10.32 -8.74
N THR A 48 10.85 -10.41 -7.51
CA THR A 48 10.52 -11.49 -6.57
C THR A 48 9.27 -11.23 -5.72
N HIS A 49 8.66 -10.04 -5.87
CA HIS A 49 7.48 -9.70 -5.09
C HIS A 49 6.26 -10.52 -5.56
N PRO A 50 5.45 -11.09 -4.64
CA PRO A 50 4.29 -11.92 -4.99
C PRO A 50 3.28 -11.23 -5.92
N GLU A 51 3.09 -9.92 -5.81
CA GLU A 51 2.23 -9.14 -6.70
C GLU A 51 2.79 -9.13 -8.12
N VAL A 52 4.10 -8.86 -8.29
CA VAL A 52 4.77 -8.79 -9.60
C VAL A 52 4.76 -10.17 -10.27
N ILE A 53 5.05 -11.24 -9.52
CA ILE A 53 4.92 -12.62 -9.99
C ILE A 53 3.48 -12.89 -10.41
N GLY A 54 2.53 -12.45 -9.59
CA GLY A 54 1.11 -12.57 -9.89
C GLY A 54 0.71 -11.86 -11.19
N LEU A 55 1.14 -10.61 -11.39
CA LEU A 55 0.86 -9.83 -12.60
C LEU A 55 1.50 -10.47 -13.83
N ASN A 56 2.75 -10.94 -13.73
CA ASN A 56 3.45 -11.61 -14.82
C ASN A 56 2.70 -12.87 -15.28
N GLY A 57 2.15 -13.65 -14.35
CA GLY A 57 1.34 -14.83 -14.68
C GLY A 57 0.04 -14.51 -15.45
N TRP A 58 -0.47 -13.26 -15.40
CA TRP A 58 -1.64 -12.84 -16.18
C TRP A 58 -1.30 -12.46 -17.63
N CYS A 59 -0.01 -12.38 -17.99
CA CYS A 59 0.47 -12.22 -19.36
C CYS A 59 1.37 -13.37 -19.82
N GLY A 60 1.13 -14.58 -19.29
CA GLY A 60 1.86 -15.80 -19.70
C GLY A 60 3.35 -15.75 -19.38
N ASP A 61 3.73 -15.13 -18.28
CA ASP A 61 5.10 -14.95 -17.81
C ASP A 61 6.04 -14.25 -18.81
N SER A 62 5.47 -13.42 -19.70
CA SER A 62 6.18 -12.74 -20.79
C SER A 62 6.47 -11.26 -20.56
N ALA A 63 6.19 -10.74 -19.36
CA ALA A 63 6.42 -9.33 -19.05
C ALA A 63 7.90 -8.98 -18.93
N TYR A 64 8.23 -7.77 -19.34
CA TYR A 64 9.51 -7.12 -19.05
C TYR A 64 9.42 -6.48 -17.67
N ILE A 65 10.21 -6.97 -16.70
CA ILE A 65 10.13 -6.51 -15.32
C ILE A 65 11.38 -5.67 -15.01
N PHE A 66 11.13 -4.41 -14.58
CA PHE A 66 12.17 -3.47 -14.18
C PHE A 66 11.95 -3.04 -12.73
N GLY A 67 13.01 -3.09 -11.93
CA GLY A 67 12.98 -2.71 -10.52
C GLY A 67 13.81 -1.47 -10.21
N SER A 68 14.60 -0.97 -11.19
CA SER A 68 15.54 0.12 -10.99
C SER A 68 15.74 0.93 -12.27
N GLU A 69 16.18 2.18 -12.11
CA GLU A 69 16.62 3.06 -13.20
C GLU A 69 17.89 2.53 -13.92
N GLU A 70 18.63 1.66 -13.25
CA GLU A 70 19.87 1.05 -13.73
C GLU A 70 19.65 -0.21 -14.57
N ASP A 71 18.40 -0.68 -14.67
CA ASP A 71 18.07 -1.86 -15.44
C ASP A 71 18.33 -1.65 -16.94
N ASP A 72 18.60 -2.73 -17.66
CA ASP A 72 18.81 -2.68 -19.11
C ASP A 72 17.47 -2.63 -19.86
N PHE A 73 17.07 -1.43 -20.26
CA PHE A 73 15.86 -1.21 -21.06
C PHE A 73 16.03 -1.50 -22.55
N SER A 74 17.22 -1.89 -23.02
CA SER A 74 17.46 -2.24 -24.43
C SER A 74 16.78 -3.53 -24.86
N VAL A 75 16.41 -4.37 -23.89
CA VAL A 75 15.70 -5.64 -24.12
C VAL A 75 14.23 -5.45 -24.56
N LEU A 76 13.69 -4.22 -24.47
CA LEU A 76 12.33 -3.95 -24.90
C LEU A 76 12.18 -4.09 -26.42
N PRO A 77 11.17 -4.83 -26.91
CA PRO A 77 10.95 -5.04 -28.34
C PRO A 77 10.43 -3.79 -29.04
N ASP A 78 10.63 -3.71 -30.35
CA ASP A 78 10.13 -2.61 -31.17
C ASP A 78 8.65 -2.75 -31.51
N LYS A 79 7.80 -2.70 -30.48
CA LYS A 79 6.34 -2.70 -30.58
C LYS A 79 5.72 -1.84 -29.48
N LYS A 80 4.43 -1.60 -29.54
CA LYS A 80 3.71 -0.83 -28.50
C LYS A 80 3.97 -1.47 -27.12
N CYS A 81 4.36 -0.64 -26.15
CA CYS A 81 4.59 -1.04 -24.76
C CYS A 81 3.48 -0.48 -23.86
N CYS A 82 2.98 -1.33 -22.98
CA CYS A 82 2.11 -0.98 -21.88
C CYS A 82 2.92 -1.02 -20.57
N ILE A 83 2.93 0.05 -19.81
CA ILE A 83 3.64 0.11 -18.53
C ILE A 83 2.63 0.14 -17.38
N VAL A 84 2.80 -0.78 -16.44
CA VAL A 84 2.10 -0.81 -15.14
C VAL A 84 3.13 -0.85 -14.01
N ALA A 85 2.71 -0.49 -12.80
CA ALA A 85 3.55 -0.60 -11.60
C ALA A 85 2.97 -1.60 -10.61
N GLN A 86 3.82 -2.20 -9.80
CA GLN A 86 3.45 -2.81 -8.54
C GLN A 86 2.74 -1.76 -7.68
N THR A 87 1.58 -2.09 -7.08
CA THR A 87 0.71 -1.12 -6.39
C THR A 87 1.36 -0.43 -5.19
N THR A 88 2.41 -1.03 -4.62
CA THR A 88 3.18 -0.49 -3.50
C THR A 88 4.54 0.10 -3.92
N TYR A 89 4.79 0.27 -5.23
CA TYR A 89 6.06 0.82 -5.71
C TYR A 89 6.21 2.31 -5.39
N SER A 90 7.45 2.82 -5.40
CA SER A 90 7.70 4.26 -5.23
C SER A 90 7.23 5.03 -6.46
N LYS A 91 6.38 6.04 -6.26
CA LYS A 91 5.89 6.89 -7.35
C LYS A 91 7.03 7.62 -8.05
N GLU A 92 7.95 8.17 -7.28
CA GLU A 92 9.09 8.91 -7.82
C GLU A 92 9.99 8.01 -8.70
N LYS A 93 10.35 6.81 -8.22
CA LYS A 93 11.15 5.84 -9.00
C LYS A 93 10.39 5.38 -10.26
N PHE A 94 9.07 5.20 -10.16
CA PHE A 94 8.23 4.85 -11.31
C PHE A 94 8.27 5.94 -12.39
N GLU A 95 8.12 7.21 -12.03
CA GLU A 95 8.17 8.34 -12.95
C GLU A 95 9.53 8.44 -13.66
N LYS A 96 10.62 8.20 -12.95
CA LYS A 96 11.98 8.18 -13.54
C LYS A 96 12.13 7.05 -14.57
N ILE A 97 11.69 5.84 -14.24
CA ILE A 97 11.72 4.69 -15.17
C ILE A 97 10.84 4.97 -16.39
N ILE A 98 9.62 5.51 -16.22
CA ILE A 98 8.75 5.91 -17.33
C ILE A 98 9.48 6.89 -18.26
N LYS A 99 10.15 7.89 -17.69
CA LYS A 99 10.89 8.89 -18.46
C LYS A 99 11.96 8.22 -19.32
N ILE A 100 12.78 7.34 -18.74
CA ILE A 100 13.82 6.60 -19.47
C ILE A 100 13.23 5.80 -20.64
N ILE A 101 12.12 5.08 -20.40
CA ILE A 101 11.46 4.28 -21.43
C ILE A 101 10.86 5.17 -22.52
N LYS A 102 10.20 6.27 -22.15
CA LYS A 102 9.60 7.22 -23.10
C LYS A 102 10.64 7.93 -23.96
N ASP A 103 11.78 8.33 -23.37
CA ASP A 103 12.85 8.99 -24.10
C ASP A 103 13.45 8.06 -25.18
N ARG A 104 13.47 6.75 -24.94
CA ARG A 104 13.95 5.74 -25.90
C ARG A 104 12.91 5.33 -26.93
N ARG A 105 11.60 5.33 -26.58
CA ARG A 105 10.53 4.68 -27.35
C ARG A 105 9.46 5.64 -27.88
N GLY A 106 9.46 6.90 -27.44
CA GLY A 106 8.54 7.92 -27.91
C GLY A 106 7.06 7.57 -27.70
N LYS A 107 6.24 7.75 -28.75
CA LYS A 107 4.76 7.62 -28.70
C LYS A 107 4.25 6.17 -28.59
N THR A 108 5.11 5.18 -28.69
CA THR A 108 4.71 3.76 -28.61
C THR A 108 4.54 3.25 -27.17
N VAL A 109 4.57 4.14 -26.18
CA VAL A 109 4.46 3.82 -24.77
C VAL A 109 3.15 4.31 -24.19
N GLU A 110 2.35 3.39 -23.67
CA GLU A 110 1.13 3.67 -22.92
C GLU A 110 1.37 3.37 -21.44
N VAL A 111 1.11 4.34 -20.58
CA VAL A 111 1.36 4.23 -19.13
C VAL A 111 0.03 4.17 -18.40
N PHE A 112 -0.11 3.18 -17.53
CA PHE A 112 -1.25 3.04 -16.64
C PHE A 112 -0.82 3.33 -15.20
N GLU A 113 -1.41 4.33 -14.58
CA GLU A 113 -1.22 4.68 -13.17
C GLU A 113 -1.87 3.59 -12.31
N THR A 114 -1.05 2.64 -11.85
CA THR A 114 -1.52 1.49 -11.06
C THR A 114 -0.99 1.48 -9.62
N ILE A 115 -0.15 2.46 -9.25
CA ILE A 115 0.24 2.64 -7.85
C ILE A 115 -0.99 3.04 -7.06
N CYS A 116 -1.23 2.34 -5.93
CA CYS A 116 -2.37 2.60 -5.08
C CYS A 116 -2.29 4.01 -4.48
N TYR A 117 -3.37 4.79 -4.59
CA TYR A 117 -3.42 6.16 -4.06
C TYR A 117 -3.17 6.20 -2.54
N THR A 118 -3.60 5.17 -1.80
CA THR A 118 -3.31 5.03 -0.37
C THR A 118 -1.80 4.89 -0.13
N THR A 119 -1.10 4.18 -1.03
CA THR A 119 0.37 4.06 -0.97
C THR A 119 1.02 5.42 -1.22
N ILE A 120 0.55 6.16 -2.22
CA ILE A 120 1.07 7.51 -2.54
C ILE A 120 0.86 8.45 -1.36
N GLY A 121 -0.32 8.48 -0.77
CA GLY A 121 -0.63 9.30 0.41
C GLY A 121 0.33 8.99 1.57
N ARG A 122 0.51 7.71 1.91
CA ARG A 122 1.44 7.27 2.96
C ARG A 122 2.89 7.65 2.68
N GLN A 123 3.32 7.57 1.43
CA GLN A 123 4.69 7.96 1.02
C GLN A 123 4.90 9.47 1.20
N ASN A 124 3.92 10.30 0.80
CA ASN A 124 3.99 11.75 0.97
C ASN A 124 3.98 12.15 2.45
N GLU A 125 3.06 11.58 3.23
CA GLU A 125 3.00 11.81 4.68
C GLU A 125 4.30 11.41 5.39
N ALA A 126 4.89 10.28 5.00
CA ALA A 126 6.16 9.82 5.55
C ALA A 126 7.30 10.78 5.25
N ARG A 127 7.35 11.34 4.01
CA ARG A 127 8.33 12.36 3.62
C ARG A 127 8.18 13.63 4.43
N GLU A 128 6.97 14.20 4.45
CA GLU A 128 6.68 15.44 5.17
C GLU A 128 6.98 15.32 6.67
N LEU A 129 6.66 14.16 7.26
CA LEU A 129 6.94 13.91 8.67
C LEU A 129 8.44 13.77 8.92
N ALA A 130 9.16 13.07 8.04
CA ALA A 130 10.61 12.86 8.15
C ALA A 130 11.40 14.17 8.07
N GLU A 131 10.95 15.12 7.23
CA GLU A 131 11.57 16.45 7.13
C GLU A 131 11.39 17.30 8.40
N GLN A 132 10.39 16.99 9.22
CA GLN A 132 10.04 17.76 10.41
C GLN A 132 10.54 17.13 11.72
N CYS A 133 11.10 15.92 11.69
CA CYS A 133 11.44 15.14 12.88
C CYS A 133 12.95 14.94 13.02
N ASP A 134 13.42 14.87 14.27
CA ASP A 134 14.81 14.54 14.58
C ASP A 134 15.10 13.05 14.39
N ALA A 135 14.08 12.23 14.54
CA ALA A 135 14.13 10.78 14.32
C ALA A 135 12.80 10.22 13.82
N MET A 136 12.84 9.11 13.08
CA MET A 136 11.68 8.40 12.58
C MET A 136 11.66 6.95 13.07
N LEU A 137 10.50 6.48 13.48
CA LEU A 137 10.21 5.07 13.75
C LEU A 137 9.34 4.53 12.62
N VAL A 138 9.81 3.49 11.94
CA VAL A 138 9.06 2.81 10.89
C VAL A 138 8.65 1.43 11.38
N ILE A 139 7.35 1.25 11.65
CA ILE A 139 6.79 0.04 12.26
C ILE A 139 6.15 -0.84 11.18
N GLY A 140 6.53 -2.11 11.14
CA GLY A 140 5.92 -3.10 10.28
C GLY A 140 6.84 -4.27 9.92
N GLY A 141 6.29 -5.24 9.20
CA GLY A 141 7.01 -6.46 8.82
C GLY A 141 8.24 -6.16 7.95
N LEU A 142 9.37 -6.82 8.26
CA LEU A 142 10.64 -6.64 7.53
C LEU A 142 10.55 -7.05 6.05
N ASN A 143 9.64 -7.97 5.72
CA ASN A 143 9.41 -8.46 4.36
C ASN A 143 8.28 -7.70 3.65
N SER A 144 7.70 -6.66 4.28
CA SER A 144 6.65 -5.85 3.66
C SER A 144 7.27 -4.83 2.71
N SER A 145 6.96 -4.93 1.43
CA SER A 145 7.41 -3.99 0.40
C SER A 145 7.01 -2.55 0.75
N ASN A 146 5.75 -2.33 1.16
CA ASN A 146 5.29 -1.00 1.57
C ASN A 146 6.07 -0.46 2.78
N THR A 147 6.33 -1.28 3.81
CA THR A 147 7.13 -0.85 4.98
C THR A 147 8.57 -0.50 4.58
N ASN A 148 9.16 -1.29 3.67
CA ASN A 148 10.50 -1.05 3.16
C ASN A 148 10.58 0.29 2.42
N LYS A 149 9.60 0.58 1.56
CA LYS A 149 9.54 1.87 0.83
C LYS A 149 9.36 3.06 1.78
N LEU A 150 8.52 2.94 2.81
CA LEU A 150 8.37 3.99 3.83
C LEU A 150 9.69 4.23 4.58
N TYR A 151 10.42 3.15 4.90
CA TYR A 151 11.73 3.26 5.53
C TYR A 151 12.72 3.99 4.64
N ASP A 152 12.82 3.62 3.35
CA ASP A 152 13.72 4.26 2.38
C ASP A 152 13.43 5.77 2.28
N ILE A 153 12.14 6.15 2.13
CA ILE A 153 11.72 7.55 2.09
C ILE A 153 12.09 8.29 3.37
N CYS A 154 11.83 7.71 4.53
CA CYS A 154 12.24 8.33 5.80
C CYS A 154 13.76 8.50 5.88
N ALA A 155 14.54 7.52 5.40
CA ALA A 155 16.00 7.57 5.44
C ALA A 155 16.60 8.60 4.47
N GLU A 156 15.90 8.93 3.39
CA GLU A 156 16.29 10.01 2.47
C GLU A 156 16.10 11.41 3.09
N HIS A 157 15.12 11.58 4.01
CA HIS A 157 14.70 12.88 4.54
C HIS A 157 14.98 13.08 6.04
N CYS A 158 15.34 12.03 6.79
CA CYS A 158 15.67 12.09 8.21
C CYS A 158 16.97 11.34 8.51
N ARG A 159 17.85 11.97 9.30
CA ARG A 159 19.16 11.40 9.64
C ARG A 159 19.08 10.14 10.49
N HIS A 160 18.06 10.03 11.34
CA HIS A 160 17.91 8.95 12.30
C HIS A 160 16.62 8.19 12.07
N VAL A 161 16.69 7.03 11.43
CA VAL A 161 15.53 6.19 11.13
C VAL A 161 15.71 4.81 11.77
N PHE A 162 14.72 4.40 12.53
CA PHE A 162 14.70 3.13 13.24
C PHE A 162 13.58 2.25 12.70
N ARG A 163 13.91 1.01 12.46
CA ARG A 163 12.99 0.00 11.94
C ARG A 163 12.55 -0.92 13.04
N MET A 164 11.25 -1.19 13.13
CA MET A 164 10.66 -1.96 14.21
C MET A 164 9.57 -2.89 13.67
N ARG A 165 9.46 -4.08 14.23
CA ARG A 165 8.34 -5.01 13.99
C ARG A 165 7.21 -4.76 14.99
N ASN A 166 7.56 -4.52 16.22
CA ASN A 166 6.65 -4.31 17.35
C ASN A 166 7.35 -3.46 18.44
N SER A 167 6.69 -3.27 19.54
CA SER A 167 7.18 -2.50 20.68
C SER A 167 8.43 -3.10 21.36
N ASP A 168 8.72 -4.39 21.19
CA ASP A 168 9.90 -5.03 21.80
C ASP A 168 11.20 -4.60 21.13
N ASP A 169 11.12 -4.22 19.83
CA ASP A 169 12.27 -3.70 19.09
C ASP A 169 12.61 -2.23 19.48
N LEU A 170 11.80 -1.58 20.36
CA LEU A 170 12.00 -0.20 20.78
C LEU A 170 13.13 -0.07 21.78
N ASP A 171 14.25 0.51 21.37
CA ASP A 171 15.31 0.97 22.26
C ASP A 171 15.01 2.41 22.74
N TYR A 172 14.23 2.51 23.81
CA TYR A 172 13.82 3.79 24.38
C TYR A 172 15.01 4.69 24.74
N GLN A 173 16.14 4.09 25.21
CA GLN A 173 17.33 4.87 25.58
C GLN A 173 17.95 5.60 24.37
N LYS A 174 17.83 5.02 23.19
CA LYS A 174 18.26 5.67 21.96
C LYS A 174 17.28 6.76 21.51
N ILE A 175 15.96 6.54 21.71
CA ILE A 175 14.92 7.43 21.20
C ILE A 175 14.72 8.66 22.09
N LYS A 176 14.78 8.54 23.41
CA LYS A 176 14.54 9.63 24.39
C LYS A 176 15.43 10.86 24.21
N ARG A 177 16.53 10.74 23.48
CA ARG A 177 17.46 11.87 23.19
C ARG A 177 16.96 12.82 22.11
N PHE A 178 15.95 12.44 21.33
CA PHE A 178 15.39 13.26 20.27
C PHE A 178 14.19 14.04 20.80
N LYS A 179 14.07 15.29 20.36
CA LYS A 179 12.98 16.18 20.78
C LYS A 179 11.69 15.90 20.04
N LYS A 180 11.79 15.54 18.76
CA LYS A 180 10.65 15.25 17.90
C LYS A 180 10.87 13.94 17.18
N VAL A 181 10.02 12.96 17.47
CA VAL A 181 10.07 11.61 16.90
C VAL A 181 8.81 11.38 16.08
N GLY A 182 8.96 11.10 14.80
CA GLY A 182 7.86 10.73 13.91
C GLY A 182 7.65 9.22 13.89
N ILE A 183 6.39 8.79 13.75
CA ILE A 183 6.05 7.37 13.64
C ILE A 183 5.27 7.16 12.35
N VAL A 184 5.74 6.21 11.53
CA VAL A 184 5.02 5.74 10.35
C VAL A 184 4.86 4.23 10.40
N THR A 185 3.75 3.72 9.88
CA THR A 185 3.42 2.30 9.95
C THR A 185 3.15 1.71 8.57
N GLY A 186 3.53 0.46 8.36
CA GLY A 186 3.11 -0.29 7.19
C GLY A 186 1.59 -0.44 7.12
N ALA A 187 1.04 -0.53 5.89
CA ALA A 187 -0.41 -0.63 5.67
C ALA A 187 -1.07 -1.84 6.37
N SER A 188 -0.33 -2.91 6.57
CA SER A 188 -0.78 -4.13 7.25
C SER A 188 -0.45 -4.18 8.75
N THR A 189 0.15 -3.11 9.30
CA THR A 189 0.52 -3.04 10.71
C THR A 189 -0.74 -2.77 11.54
N PRO A 190 -1.07 -3.62 12.53
CA PRO A 190 -2.22 -3.40 13.41
C PRO A 190 -2.08 -2.10 14.21
N ASN A 191 -3.18 -1.37 14.38
CA ASN A 191 -3.20 -0.14 15.18
C ASN A 191 -2.74 -0.36 16.62
N ALA A 192 -3.04 -1.53 17.21
CA ALA A 192 -2.61 -1.89 18.55
C ALA A 192 -1.09 -1.84 18.70
N GLN A 193 -0.32 -2.28 17.71
CA GLN A 193 1.15 -2.21 17.76
C GLN A 193 1.66 -0.77 17.80
N THR A 194 1.01 0.13 17.05
CA THR A 194 1.36 1.55 17.07
C THR A 194 1.06 2.18 18.41
N GLN A 195 -0.10 1.88 18.98
CA GLN A 195 -0.49 2.36 20.32
C GLN A 195 0.46 1.85 21.41
N GLU A 196 0.86 0.58 21.34
CA GLU A 196 1.81 0.00 22.27
C GLU A 196 3.18 0.70 22.23
N VAL A 197 3.68 1.03 21.04
CA VAL A 197 4.91 1.82 20.88
C VAL A 197 4.75 3.21 21.50
N LEU A 198 3.64 3.88 21.24
CA LEU A 198 3.34 5.21 21.80
C LEU A 198 3.32 5.16 23.33
N LEU A 199 2.62 4.21 23.93
CA LEU A 199 2.53 4.04 25.39
C LEU A 199 3.91 3.80 26.00
N LYS A 200 4.75 2.97 25.37
CA LYS A 200 6.14 2.76 25.83
C LYS A 200 6.98 4.04 25.72
N MET A 201 6.76 4.84 24.68
CA MET A 201 7.49 6.12 24.50
C MET A 201 7.07 7.18 25.53
N GLU A 202 5.80 7.22 25.91
CA GLU A 202 5.27 8.16 26.91
C GLU A 202 5.69 7.81 28.33
N GLY A 203 6.47 6.73 28.52
CA GLY A 203 6.94 6.28 29.85
C GLY A 203 5.81 5.77 30.74
N MET A 204 4.62 5.53 30.14
CA MET A 204 3.56 4.82 30.84
C MET A 204 3.93 3.34 30.88
N GLU A 205 4.68 2.93 31.92
CA GLU A 205 4.67 1.56 32.41
C GLU A 205 3.25 1.27 32.92
N THR A 206 2.27 1.25 32.02
CA THR A 206 1.05 0.56 32.35
C THR A 206 1.46 -0.91 32.44
N GLU A 207 1.33 -1.50 33.62
CA GLU A 207 1.10 -2.92 33.75
C GLU A 207 -0.15 -3.28 32.92
N ALA A 208 0.02 -3.20 31.61
CA ALA A 208 -1.02 -3.55 30.67
C ALA A 208 -1.06 -5.07 30.51
N LYS A 209 -1.54 -5.71 31.55
CA LYS A 209 -2.47 -6.82 31.34
C LYS A 209 -3.83 -6.22 30.95
N ALA A 210 -3.85 -5.43 29.85
CA ALA A 210 -5.09 -5.20 29.15
C ALA A 210 -5.50 -6.54 28.54
N THR A 211 -6.51 -7.15 29.14
CA THR A 211 -7.16 -8.31 28.53
C THR A 211 -7.65 -7.91 27.14
N MET A 212 -7.70 -8.88 26.21
CA MET A 212 -8.25 -8.63 24.86
C MET A 212 -9.62 -7.90 24.90
N GLU A 213 -10.37 -8.07 25.99
CA GLU A 213 -11.64 -7.41 26.25
C GLU A 213 -11.50 -5.91 26.52
N GLU A 214 -10.47 -5.46 27.21
CA GLU A 214 -10.21 -4.02 27.43
C GLU A 214 -9.71 -3.33 26.15
N VAL A 215 -8.91 -4.02 25.34
CA VAL A 215 -8.51 -3.53 24.02
C VAL A 215 -9.72 -3.42 23.10
N VAL A 216 -10.64 -4.39 23.12
CA VAL A 216 -11.88 -4.37 22.36
C VAL A 216 -12.84 -3.29 22.88
N ALA A 217 -12.95 -3.10 24.19
CA ALA A 217 -13.78 -2.04 24.78
C ALA A 217 -13.24 -0.63 24.45
N ASN A 218 -11.91 -0.44 24.33
CA ASN A 218 -11.32 0.80 23.87
C ASN A 218 -11.43 0.99 22.32
N MET A 219 -11.60 -0.08 21.56
CA MET A 219 -11.96 -0.01 20.13
C MET A 219 -13.42 0.46 19.90
N ASP A 220 -14.30 0.33 20.90
CA ASP A 220 -15.67 0.88 20.88
C ASP A 220 -15.72 2.40 21.18
N ASN A 221 -14.64 3.03 21.60
CA ASN A 221 -14.50 4.48 21.64
C ASN A 221 -14.22 5.03 20.23
N GLN A 222 -15.19 4.84 19.35
CA GLN A 222 -15.19 5.38 18.00
C GLN A 222 -15.12 6.92 18.05
N PRO A 223 -14.41 7.55 17.12
CA PRO A 223 -14.44 9.01 17.02
C PRO A 223 -15.88 9.49 16.92
N LYS A 224 -16.33 10.26 17.89
CA LYS A 224 -17.67 10.88 17.86
C LYS A 224 -17.61 11.98 16.82
N PHE A 225 -18.11 11.73 15.64
CA PHE A 225 -18.27 12.75 14.60
C PHE A 225 -19.23 13.83 15.12
N LYS A 226 -18.87 15.10 14.93
CA LYS A 226 -19.72 16.23 15.29
C LYS A 226 -20.65 16.56 14.12
N LYS A 227 -21.88 16.96 14.40
CA LYS A 227 -22.81 17.42 13.38
C LYS A 227 -22.18 18.58 12.59
N GLY A 228 -22.15 18.46 11.25
CA GLY A 228 -21.50 19.43 10.35
C GLY A 228 -20.01 19.19 10.09
N GLN A 229 -19.42 18.12 10.62
CA GLN A 229 -18.05 17.72 10.30
C GLN A 229 -18.02 17.03 8.93
N LEU A 230 -17.21 17.55 8.01
CA LEU A 230 -16.93 16.88 6.73
C LEU A 230 -16.00 15.68 6.97
N ILE A 231 -16.40 14.53 6.48
CA ILE A 231 -15.63 13.29 6.53
C ILE A 231 -15.63 12.64 5.15
N THR A 232 -14.52 12.00 4.80
CA THR A 232 -14.46 11.16 3.60
C THR A 232 -14.83 9.73 3.97
N ALA A 233 -15.86 9.19 3.34
CA ALA A 233 -16.31 7.81 3.54
C ALA A 233 -16.21 7.02 2.24
N THR A 234 -16.15 5.70 2.34
CA THR A 234 -16.16 4.81 1.17
C THR A 234 -17.57 4.25 0.99
N ILE A 235 -18.15 4.42 -0.19
CA ILE A 235 -19.44 3.79 -0.53
C ILE A 235 -19.21 2.28 -0.61
N SER A 236 -19.96 1.52 0.22
CA SER A 236 -19.92 0.06 0.25
C SER A 236 -20.99 -0.57 -0.62
N SER A 237 -22.18 0.03 -0.65
CA SER A 237 -23.27 -0.33 -1.56
C SER A 237 -24.19 0.85 -1.83
N ALA A 238 -24.91 0.80 -2.95
CA ALA A 238 -25.95 1.75 -3.30
C ALA A 238 -27.10 0.99 -3.96
N ASP A 239 -28.32 1.16 -3.45
CA ASP A 239 -29.53 0.55 -3.99
C ASP A 239 -30.74 1.51 -3.86
N ASP A 240 -31.93 1.00 -4.13
CA ASP A 240 -33.14 1.81 -4.06
C ASP A 240 -33.54 2.26 -2.66
N SER A 241 -32.94 1.71 -1.60
CA SER A 241 -33.19 2.09 -0.21
C SER A 241 -32.24 3.18 0.32
N GLY A 242 -31.08 3.41 -0.37
CA GLY A 242 -30.10 4.42 0.03
C GLY A 242 -28.67 4.05 -0.35
N ILE A 243 -27.73 4.76 0.26
CA ILE A 243 -26.29 4.53 0.07
C ILE A 243 -25.68 4.08 1.40
N ALA A 244 -25.07 2.90 1.42
CA ALA A 244 -24.30 2.45 2.56
C ALA A 244 -22.87 2.96 2.44
N VAL A 245 -22.39 3.65 3.47
CA VAL A 245 -21.03 4.20 3.54
C VAL A 245 -20.25 3.61 4.69
N LEU A 246 -19.02 3.23 4.40
CA LEU A 246 -18.05 2.81 5.40
C LEU A 246 -17.28 4.03 5.89
N LEU A 247 -17.48 4.39 7.16
CA LEU A 247 -16.77 5.50 7.77
C LEU A 247 -15.30 5.18 8.03
N PRO A 248 -14.37 6.11 7.76
CA PRO A 248 -12.95 5.92 8.06
C PRO A 248 -12.80 5.70 9.59
N LEU A 249 -12.04 4.69 9.97
CA LEU A 249 -11.77 4.27 11.35
C LEU A 249 -12.95 3.63 12.10
N ALA A 250 -14.15 3.69 11.57
CA ALA A 250 -15.30 2.96 12.13
C ALA A 250 -15.51 1.71 11.25
N LYS A 251 -15.35 0.52 11.80
CA LYS A 251 -15.77 -0.73 11.13
C LYS A 251 -17.30 -0.83 11.04
N LYS A 252 -18.00 0.30 10.99
CA LYS A 252 -19.45 0.39 11.02
C LYS A 252 -19.94 1.00 9.72
N GLU A 253 -20.80 0.27 9.07
CA GLU A 253 -21.57 0.71 7.92
C GLU A 253 -22.72 1.61 8.38
N VAL A 254 -22.91 2.75 7.75
CA VAL A 254 -24.01 3.68 8.02
C VAL A 254 -24.82 3.82 6.74
N MET A 255 -26.13 3.62 6.84
CA MET A 255 -27.05 3.90 5.73
C MET A 255 -27.37 5.40 5.72
N LEU A 256 -27.19 6.01 4.55
CA LEU A 256 -27.67 7.35 4.24
C LEU A 256 -28.97 7.22 3.43
N ASP A 257 -30.03 7.88 3.88
CA ASP A 257 -31.31 7.90 3.16
C ASP A 257 -31.16 8.70 1.85
N LYS A 258 -31.97 8.38 0.85
CA LYS A 258 -31.97 9.09 -0.45
C LYS A 258 -32.11 10.60 -0.32
N ASP A 259 -32.85 11.05 0.68
CA ASP A 259 -33.12 12.48 0.93
C ASP A 259 -31.93 13.19 1.64
N GLU A 260 -30.86 12.45 2.03
CA GLU A 260 -29.66 12.95 2.70
C GLU A 260 -28.41 13.01 1.76
N VAL A 261 -28.59 12.61 0.50
CA VAL A 261 -27.52 12.55 -0.51
C VAL A 261 -27.87 13.53 -1.62
N ASP A 262 -27.25 14.72 -1.60
CA ASP A 262 -27.29 15.71 -2.69
C ASP A 262 -26.23 15.41 -3.77
#